data_0bd3e8a7cd789dba28416f3ac18c7198
#
_entry.id   0bd3e8a7cd789dba28416f3ac18c7198
#
_cell.length_a   1.000
_cell.length_b   1.000
_cell.length_c   1.000
_cell.angle_alpha   90.00
_cell.angle_beta   90.00
_cell.angle_gamma   90.00
#
_symmetry.space_group_name_H-M   'P 1'
#
loop_
_entity.id
_entity.type
_entity.pdbx_description
1 polymer ?
#
loop_
_entity_poly.entity_id
_entity_poly.type
_entity_poly.pdbx_seq_one_letter_code
_entity_poly.pdbx_strand_id
1 'polypeptide(L)'
;VGVVPGTDGEKMSKSKGNTIPLFGTPAEIEKAVMGIVTDSSGDKPEHVYAIHRLLKSAAELDPVYEQNRGRYGDLKKLLAADLEAFIAPMRARRDGITDDQVKAILADGVARAKTTSNQTINQVRTAIGINL
;
A
#
# COMPACT_ATOMS: atom_id res chain seq x y z
N VAL A 1 -9.75 10.65 -6.67
CA VAL A 1 -9.35 9.51 -5.82
C VAL A 1 -9.84 9.82 -4.42
N GLY A 2 -10.67 8.94 -3.86
CA GLY A 2 -11.18 9.09 -2.50
C GLY A 2 -10.09 8.91 -1.43
N VAL A 3 -10.40 9.32 -0.21
CA VAL A 3 -9.53 9.10 0.95
C VAL A 3 -9.68 7.64 1.40
N VAL A 4 -8.57 6.93 1.59
CA VAL A 4 -8.55 5.58 2.18
C VAL A 4 -8.53 5.72 3.70
N PRO A 5 -9.50 5.13 4.42
CA PRO A 5 -9.49 5.17 5.89
C PRO A 5 -8.37 4.29 6.44
N GLY A 6 -7.76 4.75 7.54
CA GLY A 6 -6.85 3.97 8.36
C GLY A 6 -7.58 3.08 9.36
N THR A 7 -6.82 2.39 10.21
CA THR A 7 -7.39 1.50 11.25
C THR A 7 -8.19 2.25 12.31
N ASP A 8 -7.96 3.55 12.45
CA ASP A 8 -8.67 4.48 13.33
C ASP A 8 -9.88 5.19 12.69
N GLY A 9 -10.15 4.93 11.40
CA GLY A 9 -11.20 5.58 10.62
C GLY A 9 -10.80 6.93 10.02
N GLU A 10 -9.69 7.51 10.43
CA GLU A 10 -9.13 8.73 9.85
C GLU A 10 -8.40 8.42 8.53
N LYS A 11 -7.96 9.46 7.80
CA LYS A 11 -7.13 9.26 6.60
C LYS A 11 -5.89 8.42 6.93
N MET A 12 -5.69 7.32 6.19
CA MET A 12 -4.52 6.45 6.34
C MET A 12 -3.22 7.23 6.15
N SER A 13 -2.30 7.13 7.12
CA SER A 13 -1.03 7.84 7.11
C SER A 13 0.02 7.13 7.97
N LYS A 14 1.26 7.08 7.49
CA LYS A 14 2.40 6.52 8.25
C LYS A 14 2.63 7.28 9.55
N SER A 15 2.51 8.62 9.54
CA SER A 15 2.72 9.46 10.73
C SER A 15 1.68 9.24 11.84
N LYS A 16 0.49 8.75 11.49
CA LYS A 16 -0.56 8.41 12.45
C LYS A 16 -0.47 6.98 12.98
N GLY A 17 0.35 6.13 12.35
CA GLY A 17 0.47 4.72 12.73
C GLY A 17 -0.80 3.89 12.45
N ASN A 18 -1.71 4.39 11.62
CA ASN A 18 -3.02 3.79 11.32
C ASN A 18 -3.04 3.02 9.99
N THR A 19 -1.88 2.55 9.52
CA THR A 19 -1.73 1.87 8.23
C THR A 19 -1.90 0.36 8.36
N ILE A 20 -2.36 -0.28 7.28
CA ILE A 20 -2.24 -1.73 7.08
C ILE A 20 -0.92 -1.96 6.34
N PRO A 21 0.00 -2.81 6.85
CA PRO A 21 1.33 -2.98 6.24
C PRO A 21 1.23 -3.76 4.92
N LEU A 22 1.67 -3.14 3.81
CA LEU A 22 1.61 -3.77 2.49
C LEU A 22 2.51 -5.01 2.37
N PHE A 23 3.66 -5.01 3.05
CA PHE A 23 4.59 -6.14 3.05
C PHE A 23 4.74 -6.78 4.44
N GLY A 24 3.73 -6.63 5.28
CA GLY A 24 3.65 -7.32 6.56
C GLY A 24 3.44 -8.82 6.39
N THR A 25 3.70 -9.57 7.46
CA THR A 25 3.32 -10.98 7.55
C THR A 25 1.79 -11.12 7.54
N PRO A 26 1.24 -12.30 7.21
CA PRO A 26 -0.21 -12.55 7.31
C PRO A 26 -0.79 -12.17 8.68
N ALA A 27 -0.06 -12.50 9.77
CA ALA A 27 -0.48 -12.18 11.14
C ALA A 27 -0.50 -10.65 11.43
N GLU A 28 0.45 -9.89 10.88
CA GLU A 28 0.48 -8.42 11.01
C GLU A 28 -0.67 -7.77 10.25
N ILE A 29 -0.98 -8.27 9.05
CA ILE A 29 -2.13 -7.80 8.25
C ILE A 29 -3.43 -8.11 8.98
N GLU A 30 -3.62 -9.35 9.44
CA GLU A 30 -4.81 -9.74 10.20
C GLU A 30 -4.98 -8.90 11.47
N LYS A 31 -3.90 -8.72 12.24
CA LYS A 31 -3.91 -7.88 13.46
C LYS A 31 -4.34 -6.44 13.15
N ALA A 32 -3.81 -5.84 12.08
CA ALA A 32 -4.16 -4.48 11.68
C ALA A 32 -5.64 -4.40 11.28
N VAL A 33 -6.13 -5.34 10.48
CA VAL A 33 -7.53 -5.39 10.04
C VAL A 33 -8.48 -5.61 11.22
N MET A 34 -8.16 -6.52 12.12
CA MET A 34 -8.96 -6.76 13.33
C MET A 34 -9.02 -5.54 14.25
N GLY A 35 -7.97 -4.68 14.21
CA GLY A 35 -7.89 -3.42 14.95
C GLY A 35 -8.68 -2.26 14.31
N ILE A 36 -9.27 -2.41 13.13
CA ILE A 36 -10.06 -1.33 12.51
C ILE A 36 -11.23 -0.96 13.43
N VAL A 37 -11.32 0.34 13.74
CA VAL A 37 -12.43 0.87 14.54
C VAL A 37 -13.73 0.70 13.77
N THR A 38 -14.72 0.09 14.42
CA THR A 38 -16.07 -0.08 13.88
C THR A 38 -17.06 0.62 14.79
N ASP A 39 -17.95 1.41 14.19
CA ASP A 39 -19.09 1.97 14.92
C ASP A 39 -20.04 0.83 15.30
N SER A 40 -20.41 0.77 16.58
CA SER A 40 -21.34 -0.24 17.11
C SER A 40 -22.80 0.05 16.77
N SER A 41 -23.11 1.22 16.20
CA SER A 41 -24.48 1.67 15.91
C SER A 41 -24.95 1.36 14.48
N GLY A 42 -24.07 0.88 13.61
CA GLY A 42 -24.36 0.63 12.19
C GLY A 42 -24.52 -0.85 11.86
N ASP A 43 -25.32 -1.15 10.84
CA ASP A 43 -25.47 -2.50 10.29
C ASP A 43 -24.26 -2.93 9.46
N LYS A 44 -23.46 -1.96 8.99
CA LYS A 44 -22.30 -2.15 8.09
C LYS A 44 -21.08 -1.43 8.64
N PRO A 45 -19.93 -2.11 8.79
CA PRO A 45 -18.71 -1.45 9.25
C PRO A 45 -18.08 -0.63 8.11
N GLU A 46 -18.39 0.66 8.06
CA GLU A 46 -18.06 1.57 6.95
C GLU A 46 -16.57 1.57 6.58
N HIS A 47 -15.67 1.65 7.58
CA HIS A 47 -14.22 1.67 7.32
C HIS A 47 -13.71 0.35 6.75
N VAL A 48 -14.22 -0.78 7.25
CA VAL A 48 -13.89 -2.13 6.72
C VAL A 48 -14.38 -2.25 5.28
N TYR A 49 -15.60 -1.82 5.00
CA TYR A 49 -16.16 -1.84 3.66
C TYR A 49 -15.40 -0.94 2.70
N ALA A 50 -15.06 0.28 3.11
CA ALA A 50 -14.31 1.22 2.26
C ALA A 50 -12.94 0.68 1.86
N ILE A 51 -12.23 0.00 2.77
CA ILE A 51 -10.97 -0.67 2.45
C ILE A 51 -11.21 -1.87 1.54
N HIS A 52 -12.24 -2.68 1.80
CA HIS A 52 -12.59 -3.85 0.98
C HIS A 52 -12.94 -3.47 -0.46
N ARG A 53 -13.56 -2.30 -0.64
CA ARG A 53 -13.87 -1.71 -1.96
C ARG A 53 -12.65 -1.38 -2.81
N LEU A 54 -11.46 -1.33 -2.25
CA LEU A 54 -10.22 -1.20 -3.02
C LEU A 54 -9.84 -2.49 -3.75
N LEU A 55 -10.34 -3.64 -3.28
CA LEU A 55 -10.02 -4.96 -3.80
C LEU A 55 -11.14 -5.54 -4.68
N LYS A 56 -12.39 -5.29 -4.31
CA LYS A 56 -13.58 -5.87 -4.95
C LYS A 56 -14.63 -4.81 -5.28
N SER A 57 -15.48 -5.12 -6.25
CA SER A 57 -16.58 -4.27 -6.66
C SER A 57 -17.71 -4.24 -5.61
N ALA A 58 -18.59 -3.23 -5.67
CA ALA A 58 -19.78 -3.18 -4.81
C ALA A 58 -20.70 -4.39 -5.07
N ALA A 59 -20.86 -4.77 -6.33
CA ALA A 59 -21.70 -5.89 -6.71
C ALA A 59 -21.26 -7.23 -6.08
N GLU A 60 -19.97 -7.41 -5.84
CA GLU A 60 -19.41 -8.58 -5.16
C GLU A 60 -19.56 -8.49 -3.64
N LEU A 61 -19.38 -7.28 -3.07
CA LEU A 61 -19.33 -7.09 -1.62
C LEU A 61 -20.70 -6.91 -0.96
N ASP A 62 -21.63 -6.20 -1.62
CA ASP A 62 -22.90 -5.87 -0.99
C ASP A 62 -23.70 -7.10 -0.54
N PRO A 63 -23.82 -8.19 -1.33
CA PRO A 63 -24.48 -9.41 -0.85
C PRO A 63 -23.78 -10.04 0.36
N VAL A 64 -22.44 -10.00 0.39
CA VAL A 64 -21.66 -10.59 1.48
C VAL A 64 -21.84 -9.80 2.77
N TYR A 65 -21.84 -8.46 2.68
CA TYR A 65 -22.04 -7.59 3.82
C TYR A 65 -23.47 -7.66 4.35
N GLU A 66 -24.46 -7.81 3.47
CA GLU A 66 -25.85 -8.00 3.87
C GLU A 66 -26.08 -9.33 4.60
N GLN A 67 -25.50 -10.44 4.10
CA GLN A 67 -25.58 -11.75 4.76
C GLN A 67 -24.86 -11.79 6.12
N ASN A 68 -23.87 -10.93 6.31
CA ASN A 68 -23.07 -10.85 7.55
C ASN A 68 -23.35 -9.58 8.35
N ARG A 69 -24.55 -9.00 8.19
CA ARG A 69 -24.99 -7.80 8.92
C ARG A 69 -24.79 -7.98 10.43
N GLY A 70 -24.13 -7.01 11.07
CA GLY A 70 -23.80 -7.05 12.49
C GLY A 70 -22.66 -8.01 12.89
N ARG A 71 -22.16 -8.85 11.98
CA ARG A 71 -21.07 -9.80 12.23
C ARG A 71 -19.72 -9.20 11.85
N TYR A 72 -19.33 -8.10 12.49
CA TYR A 72 -18.14 -7.32 12.13
C TYR A 72 -16.83 -8.10 12.18
N GLY A 73 -16.71 -9.03 13.13
CA GLY A 73 -15.54 -9.90 13.23
C GLY A 73 -15.35 -10.77 11.99
N ASP A 74 -16.45 -11.33 11.46
CA ASP A 74 -16.40 -12.18 10.26
C ASP A 74 -16.09 -11.34 9.01
N LEU A 75 -16.66 -10.14 8.89
CA LEU A 75 -16.37 -9.20 7.80
C LEU A 75 -14.90 -8.74 7.81
N LYS A 76 -14.32 -8.52 8.99
CA LYS A 76 -12.88 -8.22 9.13
C LYS A 76 -12.01 -9.40 8.71
N LYS A 77 -12.38 -10.63 9.08
CA LYS A 77 -11.65 -11.84 8.64
C LYS A 77 -11.70 -12.02 7.13
N LEU A 78 -12.85 -11.75 6.50
CA LEU A 78 -12.97 -11.78 5.04
C LEU A 78 -12.07 -10.74 4.38
N LEU A 79 -12.07 -9.50 4.90
CA LEU A 79 -11.16 -8.47 4.41
C LEU A 79 -9.69 -8.88 4.57
N ALA A 80 -9.30 -9.45 5.72
CA ALA A 80 -7.93 -9.91 5.95
C ALA A 80 -7.52 -11.01 4.97
N ALA A 81 -8.42 -11.96 4.68
CA ALA A 81 -8.17 -13.02 3.71
C ALA A 81 -8.01 -12.47 2.28
N ASP A 82 -8.86 -11.54 1.87
CA ASP A 82 -8.78 -10.91 0.54
C ASP A 82 -7.54 -10.04 0.40
N LEU A 83 -7.15 -9.29 1.44
CA LEU A 83 -5.89 -8.55 1.48
C LEU A 83 -4.68 -9.49 1.37
N GLU A 84 -4.67 -10.58 2.11
CA GLU A 84 -3.59 -11.57 2.02
C GLU A 84 -3.50 -12.17 0.62
N ALA A 85 -4.61 -12.58 0.02
CA ALA A 85 -4.64 -13.10 -1.35
C ALA A 85 -4.09 -12.09 -2.37
N PHE A 86 -4.34 -10.80 -2.18
CA PHE A 86 -3.84 -9.73 -3.03
C PHE A 86 -2.35 -9.44 -2.80
N ILE A 87 -1.91 -9.45 -1.54
CA ILE A 87 -0.55 -9.03 -1.14
C ILE A 87 0.47 -10.18 -1.27
N ALA A 88 0.08 -11.43 -1.01
CA ALA A 88 0.99 -12.57 -1.01
C ALA A 88 1.83 -12.71 -2.29
N PRO A 89 1.28 -12.56 -3.52
CA PRO A 89 2.09 -12.61 -4.73
C PRO A 89 3.12 -11.48 -4.84
N MET A 90 2.79 -10.28 -4.32
CA MET A 90 3.72 -9.14 -4.31
C MET A 90 4.84 -9.38 -3.28
N ARG A 91 4.51 -9.91 -2.10
CA ARG A 91 5.48 -10.30 -1.06
C ARG A 91 6.45 -11.34 -1.60
N ALA A 92 5.95 -12.40 -2.23
CA ALA A 92 6.78 -13.45 -2.82
C ALA A 92 7.74 -12.90 -3.89
N ARG A 93 7.30 -11.96 -4.74
CA ARG A 93 8.18 -11.30 -5.72
C ARG A 93 9.26 -10.46 -5.04
N ARG A 94 8.91 -9.69 -4.01
CA ARG A 94 9.87 -8.90 -3.24
C ARG A 94 10.92 -9.78 -2.58
N ASP A 95 10.50 -10.88 -1.96
CA ASP A 95 11.39 -11.80 -1.25
C ASP A 95 12.35 -12.54 -2.21
N GLY A 96 11.98 -12.64 -3.48
CA GLY A 96 12.85 -13.17 -4.54
C GLY A 96 13.88 -12.18 -5.09
N ILE A 97 13.83 -10.89 -4.69
CA ILE A 97 14.79 -9.87 -5.15
C ILE A 97 16.03 -9.93 -4.28
N THR A 98 17.20 -10.18 -4.92
CA THR A 98 18.49 -10.23 -4.23
C THR A 98 19.14 -8.85 -4.12
N ASP A 99 20.02 -8.68 -3.14
CA ASP A 99 20.82 -7.45 -2.99
C ASP A 99 21.66 -7.14 -4.23
N ASP A 100 22.16 -8.16 -4.94
CA ASP A 100 22.94 -7.96 -6.16
C ASP A 100 22.08 -7.45 -7.31
N GLN A 101 20.83 -7.88 -7.43
CA GLN A 101 19.88 -7.31 -8.39
C GLN A 101 19.59 -5.85 -8.06
N VAL A 102 19.40 -5.50 -6.79
CA VAL A 102 19.21 -4.12 -6.35
C VAL A 102 20.43 -3.26 -6.69
N LYS A 103 21.64 -3.73 -6.38
CA LYS A 103 22.91 -3.03 -6.71
C LYS A 103 23.06 -2.80 -8.20
N ALA A 104 22.75 -3.81 -9.03
CA ALA A 104 22.83 -3.71 -10.49
C ALA A 104 21.86 -2.63 -11.03
N ILE A 105 20.61 -2.60 -10.56
CA ILE A 105 19.62 -1.59 -10.94
C ILE A 105 20.07 -0.19 -10.53
N LEU A 106 20.60 -0.05 -9.31
CA LEU A 106 21.10 1.24 -8.82
C LEU A 106 22.32 1.70 -9.63
N ALA A 107 23.24 0.82 -9.98
CA ALA A 107 24.42 1.14 -10.79
C ALA A 107 24.02 1.64 -12.20
N ASP A 108 23.08 0.95 -12.86
CA ASP A 108 22.54 1.39 -14.15
C ASP A 108 21.83 2.75 -14.03
N GLY A 109 21.00 2.93 -13.02
CA GLY A 109 20.33 4.20 -12.76
C GLY A 109 21.29 5.36 -12.53
N VAL A 110 22.37 5.13 -11.76
CA VAL A 110 23.45 6.11 -11.53
C VAL A 110 24.17 6.44 -12.82
N ALA A 111 24.50 5.45 -13.67
CA ALA A 111 25.16 5.70 -14.94
C ALA A 111 24.33 6.60 -15.86
N ARG A 112 23.02 6.31 -15.98
CA ARG A 112 22.08 7.14 -16.77
C ARG A 112 21.94 8.54 -16.21
N ALA A 113 21.76 8.69 -14.90
CA ALA A 113 21.64 9.98 -14.24
C ALA A 113 22.92 10.84 -14.40
N LYS A 114 24.10 10.22 -14.27
CA LYS A 114 25.39 10.91 -14.49
C LYS A 114 25.56 11.42 -15.92
N THR A 115 25.12 10.66 -16.92
CA THR A 115 25.18 11.11 -18.32
C THR A 115 24.39 12.40 -18.50
N THR A 116 23.14 12.44 -18.04
CA THR A 116 22.29 13.64 -18.16
C THR A 116 22.83 14.82 -17.33
N SER A 117 23.21 14.57 -16.07
CA SER A 117 23.71 15.64 -15.20
C SER A 117 25.04 16.21 -15.68
N ASN A 118 25.96 15.38 -16.21
CA ASN A 118 27.23 15.84 -16.76
C ASN A 118 27.03 16.69 -18.03
N GLN A 119 26.09 16.31 -18.89
CA GLN A 119 25.74 17.14 -20.05
C GLN A 119 25.24 18.52 -19.61
N THR A 120 24.30 18.55 -18.66
CA THR A 120 23.74 19.80 -18.16
C THR A 120 24.79 20.66 -17.48
N ILE A 121 25.61 20.10 -16.58
CA ILE A 121 26.65 20.89 -15.90
C ILE A 121 27.73 21.42 -16.84
N ASN A 122 28.09 20.67 -17.89
CA ASN A 122 29.03 21.13 -18.89
C ASN A 122 28.44 22.28 -19.70
N GLN A 123 27.17 22.22 -20.06
CA GLN A 123 26.50 23.36 -20.72
C GLN A 123 26.51 24.62 -19.84
N VAL A 124 26.19 24.46 -18.55
CA VAL A 124 26.22 25.57 -17.58
C VAL A 124 27.65 26.12 -17.47
N ARG A 125 28.65 25.29 -17.28
CA ARG A 125 30.08 25.72 -17.19
C ARG A 125 30.52 26.49 -18.42
N THR A 126 30.18 25.98 -19.59
CA THR A 126 30.50 26.68 -20.86
C THR A 126 29.81 28.04 -20.91
N ALA A 127 28.53 28.11 -20.56
CA ALA A 127 27.76 29.38 -20.61
C ALA A 127 28.29 30.46 -19.65
N ILE A 128 28.85 30.06 -18.50
CA ILE A 128 29.44 31.01 -17.51
C ILE A 128 30.97 31.18 -17.64
N GLY A 129 31.59 30.57 -18.67
CA GLY A 129 33.01 30.70 -18.91
C GLY A 129 33.93 29.92 -17.99
N ILE A 130 33.44 28.91 -17.28
CA ILE A 130 34.21 28.00 -16.40
C ILE A 130 34.46 26.69 -17.17
N ASN A 131 35.51 26.67 -17.96
CA ASN A 131 35.99 25.45 -18.61
C ASN A 131 37.12 24.83 -17.76
N LEU A 132 36.83 23.75 -17.02
CA LEU A 132 37.80 22.95 -16.30
C LEU A 132 38.07 21.66 -17.07
#